data_b88fe8dbe5f512c1a47c9dfb9aa60e0b
#
_entry.id   b88fe8dbe5f512c1a47c9dfb9aa60e0b
#
_cell.length_a   1.000
_cell.length_b   1.000
_cell.length_c   1.000
_cell.angle_alpha   90.00
_cell.angle_beta   90.00
_cell.angle_gamma   90.00
#
_symmetry.space_group_name_H-M   'P 1'
#
loop_
_entity.id
_entity.type
_entity.pdbx_description
1 polymer ?
#
loop_
_entity_poly.entity_id
_entity_poly.type
_entity_poly.pdbx_seq_one_letter_code
_entity_poly.pdbx_strand_id
1 'polypeptide(L)'
;MLRRRSRPGEGEDPLAPEHLDRVRAVLALGGVPAGDLPDGVQQVRLKLLEHRAGGREPLRDPGAWAAVAASNVAMDWHRSRRRQERLGERLAALTPRDESRHGGGEAHVLALAVADGLQELPPRQRQVLTLRFYADLPVAEIATALGVPEGTVKSRLHAAVRALRGRLHTKEVV
;
A
#
# COMPACT_ATOMS: atom_id res chain seq x y z
N MET A 1 2.30 -23.73 -45.01
CA MET A 1 2.78 -22.59 -44.23
C MET A 1 1.77 -22.30 -43.12
N LEU A 2 2.01 -22.84 -41.92
CA LEU A 2 1.16 -22.55 -40.75
C LEU A 2 1.64 -21.22 -40.11
N ARG A 3 0.82 -20.18 -40.20
CA ARG A 3 1.02 -18.96 -39.39
C ARG A 3 0.84 -19.34 -37.93
N ARG A 4 1.94 -19.33 -37.17
CA ARG A 4 1.92 -19.35 -35.71
C ARG A 4 1.10 -18.15 -35.24
N ARG A 5 -0.09 -18.40 -34.73
CA ARG A 5 -0.83 -17.40 -33.97
C ARG A 5 -0.02 -17.15 -32.68
N SER A 6 0.67 -16.02 -32.64
CA SER A 6 1.29 -15.54 -31.39
C SER A 6 0.20 -15.48 -30.33
N ARG A 7 0.43 -16.16 -29.21
CA ARG A 7 -0.43 -16.03 -28.04
C ARG A 7 -0.33 -14.57 -27.56
N PRO A 8 -1.46 -13.85 -27.40
CA PRO A 8 -1.41 -12.52 -26.78
C PRO A 8 -0.98 -12.71 -25.32
N GLY A 9 0.19 -12.16 -24.95
CA GLY A 9 0.63 -12.11 -23.55
C GLY A 9 2.07 -12.48 -23.23
N GLU A 10 2.89 -12.94 -24.19
CA GLU A 10 4.31 -13.19 -23.92
C GLU A 10 5.12 -11.90 -24.13
N GLY A 11 5.37 -11.15 -23.06
CA GLY A 11 6.25 -9.97 -23.02
C GLY A 11 5.60 -8.65 -22.63
N GLU A 12 4.29 -8.57 -22.53
CA GLU A 12 3.61 -7.35 -22.10
C GLU A 12 3.50 -7.30 -20.57
N ASP A 13 3.84 -6.15 -19.97
CA ASP A 13 3.72 -5.96 -18.53
C ASP A 13 2.26 -6.26 -18.10
N PRO A 14 2.02 -7.20 -17.20
CA PRO A 14 0.67 -7.54 -16.77
C PRO A 14 -0.03 -6.35 -16.09
N LEU A 15 0.74 -5.38 -15.59
CA LEU A 15 0.26 -4.17 -14.95
C LEU A 15 0.36 -3.01 -15.96
N ALA A 16 -0.77 -2.48 -16.41
CA ALA A 16 -0.80 -1.34 -17.32
C ALA A 16 -0.05 -0.13 -16.74
N PRO A 17 0.64 0.68 -17.57
CA PRO A 17 1.44 1.82 -17.11
C PRO A 17 0.67 2.78 -16.19
N GLU A 18 -0.59 3.08 -16.51
CA GLU A 18 -1.47 3.94 -15.71
C GLU A 18 -1.74 3.41 -14.30
N HIS A 19 -1.64 2.10 -14.09
CA HIS A 19 -1.83 1.48 -12.78
C HIS A 19 -0.52 1.36 -11.99
N LEU A 20 0.63 1.43 -12.67
CA LEU A 20 1.94 1.27 -12.05
C LEU A 20 2.23 2.37 -11.02
N ASP A 21 1.97 3.64 -11.38
CA ASP A 21 2.18 4.77 -10.49
C ASP A 21 1.22 4.71 -9.29
N ARG A 22 -0.03 4.30 -9.53
CA ARG A 22 -1.00 4.07 -8.46
C ARG A 22 -0.52 2.98 -7.49
N VAL A 23 -0.01 1.88 -8.00
CA VAL A 23 0.55 0.78 -7.18
C VAL A 23 1.72 1.27 -6.34
N ARG A 24 2.69 1.97 -6.95
CA ARG A 24 3.84 2.55 -6.24
C ARG A 24 3.41 3.48 -5.11
N ALA A 25 2.46 4.39 -5.40
CA ALA A 25 1.95 5.32 -4.41
C ALA A 25 1.22 4.60 -3.27
N VAL A 26 0.38 3.61 -3.55
CA VAL A 26 -0.31 2.81 -2.51
C VAL A 26 0.68 2.06 -1.63
N LEU A 27 1.74 1.47 -2.22
CA LEU A 27 2.81 0.82 -1.46
C LEU A 27 3.53 1.82 -0.55
N ALA A 28 3.93 2.99 -1.10
CA ALA A 28 4.64 4.04 -0.34
C ALA A 28 3.75 4.61 0.79
N LEU A 29 2.51 4.96 0.49
CA LEU A 29 1.52 5.38 1.49
C LEU A 29 1.23 4.27 2.51
N GLY A 30 1.30 3.01 2.10
CA GLY A 30 1.25 1.84 2.95
C GLY A 30 2.45 1.70 3.89
N GLY A 31 3.53 2.46 3.68
CA GLY A 31 4.73 2.48 4.51
C GLY A 31 5.82 1.52 4.05
N VAL A 32 5.79 1.10 2.80
CA VAL A 32 6.89 0.37 2.18
C VAL A 32 8.00 1.37 1.82
N PRO A 33 9.25 1.18 2.26
CA PRO A 33 10.37 2.06 1.95
C PRO A 33 10.65 2.14 0.46
N ALA A 34 11.24 3.26 0.01
CA ALA A 34 11.54 3.48 -1.41
C ALA A 34 12.40 2.36 -2.04
N GLY A 35 13.36 1.81 -1.27
CA GLY A 35 14.20 0.71 -1.72
C GLY A 35 13.46 -0.61 -1.96
N ASP A 36 12.34 -0.83 -1.25
CA ASP A 36 11.54 -2.06 -1.33
C ASP A 36 10.35 -1.92 -2.30
N LEU A 37 10.09 -0.71 -2.83
CA LEU A 37 8.98 -0.48 -3.78
C LEU A 37 9.06 -1.34 -5.05
N PRO A 38 10.24 -1.53 -5.68
CA PRO A 38 10.35 -2.40 -6.84
C PRO A 38 9.89 -3.82 -6.56
N ASP A 39 10.27 -4.39 -5.41
CA ASP A 39 9.86 -5.73 -5.00
C ASP A 39 8.37 -5.80 -4.72
N GLY A 40 7.81 -4.77 -4.07
CA GLY A 40 6.38 -4.65 -3.85
C GLY A 40 5.58 -4.62 -5.17
N VAL A 41 6.06 -3.88 -6.17
CA VAL A 41 5.46 -3.85 -7.52
C VAL A 41 5.52 -5.23 -8.18
N GLN A 42 6.64 -5.94 -8.09
CA GLN A 42 6.76 -7.29 -8.63
C GLN A 42 5.78 -8.27 -7.97
N GLN A 43 5.56 -8.15 -6.66
CA GLN A 43 4.57 -8.96 -5.96
C GLN A 43 3.15 -8.68 -6.46
N VAL A 44 2.80 -7.41 -6.75
CA VAL A 44 1.48 -7.07 -7.34
C VAL A 44 1.35 -7.65 -8.75
N ARG A 45 2.40 -7.58 -9.58
CA ARG A 45 2.43 -8.20 -10.91
C ARG A 45 2.21 -9.71 -10.84
N LEU A 46 2.90 -10.39 -9.92
CA LEU A 46 2.74 -11.83 -9.71
C LEU A 46 1.30 -12.18 -9.32
N LYS A 47 0.70 -11.45 -8.37
CA LYS A 47 -0.71 -11.65 -7.99
C LYS A 47 -1.67 -11.46 -9.17
N LEU A 48 -1.39 -10.52 -10.08
CA LEU A 48 -2.21 -10.30 -11.28
C LEU A 48 -2.07 -11.46 -12.28
N LEU A 49 -0.85 -11.98 -12.45
CA LEU A 49 -0.61 -13.16 -13.28
C LEU A 49 -1.31 -14.40 -12.72
N GLU A 50 -1.22 -14.62 -11.42
CA GLU A 50 -1.93 -15.71 -10.71
C GLU A 50 -3.45 -15.58 -10.88
N HIS A 51 -4.00 -14.35 -10.77
CA HIS A 51 -5.41 -14.10 -10.99
C HIS A 51 -5.84 -14.49 -12.41
N ARG A 52 -5.06 -14.10 -13.44
CA ARG A 52 -5.31 -14.42 -14.84
C ARG A 52 -5.17 -15.92 -15.14
N ALA A 53 -4.13 -16.55 -14.60
CA ALA A 53 -3.87 -17.98 -14.78
C ALA A 53 -4.93 -18.88 -14.08
N GLY A 54 -5.53 -18.38 -12.99
CA GLY A 54 -6.56 -19.10 -12.25
C GLY A 54 -7.93 -19.17 -12.92
N GLY A 55 -8.08 -18.72 -14.17
CA GLY A 55 -9.33 -18.80 -14.92
C GLY A 55 -10.48 -17.97 -14.33
N ARG A 56 -10.16 -16.99 -13.47
CA ARG A 56 -11.15 -16.09 -12.88
C ARG A 56 -11.69 -15.12 -13.92
N GLU A 57 -12.90 -14.62 -13.69
CA GLU A 57 -13.49 -13.60 -14.55
C GLU A 57 -12.56 -12.39 -14.73
N PRO A 58 -12.58 -11.73 -15.90
CA PRO A 58 -11.85 -10.50 -16.14
C PRO A 58 -12.18 -9.45 -15.05
N LEU A 59 -11.17 -8.75 -14.60
CA LEU A 59 -11.34 -7.70 -13.59
C LEU A 59 -12.22 -6.57 -14.15
N ARG A 60 -13.30 -6.23 -13.45
CA ARG A 60 -14.17 -5.11 -13.82
C ARG A 60 -13.46 -3.77 -13.68
N ASP A 61 -12.66 -3.61 -12.66
CA ASP A 61 -11.80 -2.45 -12.42
C ASP A 61 -10.38 -2.92 -12.05
N PRO A 62 -9.48 -3.02 -13.06
CA PRO A 62 -8.09 -3.38 -12.82
C PRO A 62 -7.34 -2.43 -11.90
N GLY A 63 -7.67 -1.11 -11.95
CA GLY A 63 -7.06 -0.09 -11.12
C GLY A 63 -7.42 -0.23 -9.64
N ALA A 64 -8.69 -0.45 -9.34
CA ALA A 64 -9.17 -0.72 -7.98
C ALA A 64 -8.55 -2.02 -7.45
N TRP A 65 -8.55 -3.08 -8.27
CA TRP A 65 -7.94 -4.35 -7.90
C TRP A 65 -6.44 -4.19 -7.59
N ALA A 66 -5.70 -3.46 -8.44
CA ALA A 66 -4.27 -3.23 -8.26
C ALA A 66 -3.98 -2.43 -6.98
N ALA A 67 -4.81 -1.43 -6.64
CA ALA A 67 -4.69 -0.68 -5.40
C ALA A 67 -4.92 -1.57 -4.17
N VAL A 68 -5.94 -2.44 -4.20
CA VAL A 68 -6.18 -3.42 -3.13
C VAL A 68 -5.02 -4.40 -3.01
N ALA A 69 -4.54 -4.95 -4.12
CA ALA A 69 -3.40 -5.86 -4.13
C ALA A 69 -2.15 -5.21 -3.55
N ALA A 70 -1.84 -3.96 -3.95
CA ALA A 70 -0.73 -3.18 -3.40
C ALA A 70 -0.87 -2.93 -1.90
N SER A 71 -2.07 -2.58 -1.43
CA SER A 71 -2.33 -2.37 0.00
C SER A 71 -2.12 -3.65 0.82
N ASN A 72 -2.50 -4.81 0.28
CA ASN A 72 -2.27 -6.10 0.91
C ASN A 72 -0.78 -6.47 0.92
N VAL A 73 -0.04 -6.18 -0.16
CA VAL A 73 1.44 -6.35 -0.20
C VAL A 73 2.11 -5.50 0.88
N ALA A 74 1.70 -4.24 1.05
CA ALA A 74 2.21 -3.39 2.13
C ALA A 74 1.91 -3.97 3.52
N MET A 75 0.72 -4.55 3.73
CA MET A 75 0.37 -5.22 4.99
C MET A 75 1.24 -6.46 5.24
N ASP A 76 1.53 -7.25 4.21
CA ASP A 76 2.39 -8.43 4.32
C ASP A 76 3.85 -8.03 4.59
N TRP A 77 4.32 -6.93 3.97
CA TRP A 77 5.62 -6.34 4.27
C TRP A 77 5.75 -5.98 5.76
N HIS A 78 4.76 -5.28 6.34
CA HIS A 78 4.75 -4.95 7.77
C HIS A 78 4.74 -6.20 8.67
N ARG A 79 4.00 -7.24 8.29
CA ARG A 79 3.98 -8.51 9.05
C ARG A 79 5.35 -9.21 9.00
N SER A 80 6.01 -9.21 7.84
CA SER A 80 7.32 -9.80 7.66
C SER A 80 8.37 -9.04 8.46
N ARG A 81 8.38 -7.71 8.36
CA ARG A 81 9.30 -6.85 9.10
C ARG A 81 9.18 -7.04 10.62
N ARG A 82 7.96 -7.04 11.15
CA ARG A 82 7.73 -7.31 12.58
C ARG A 82 8.23 -8.70 13.03
N ARG A 83 8.13 -9.71 12.15
CA ARG A 83 8.67 -11.04 12.44
C ARG A 83 10.20 -11.01 12.48
N GLN A 84 10.83 -10.32 11.53
CA GLN A 84 12.28 -10.14 11.48
C GLN A 84 12.80 -9.34 12.68
N GLU A 85 12.11 -8.26 13.06
CA GLU A 85 12.44 -7.44 14.24
C GLU A 85 12.39 -8.28 15.52
N ARG A 86 11.34 -9.06 15.73
CA ARG A 86 11.22 -9.98 16.89
C ARG A 86 12.28 -11.08 16.90
N LEU A 87 12.71 -11.55 15.73
CA LEU A 87 13.79 -12.51 15.59
C LEU A 87 15.15 -11.82 15.84
N GLY A 88 15.32 -10.60 15.29
CA GLY A 88 16.50 -9.77 15.50
C GLY A 88 16.65 -9.31 16.94
N GLU A 89 15.59 -8.93 17.65
CA GLU A 89 15.59 -8.61 19.08
C GLU A 89 16.04 -9.79 19.95
N ARG A 90 15.76 -11.01 19.51
CA ARG A 90 16.30 -12.23 20.17
C ARG A 90 17.77 -12.47 19.87
N LEU A 91 18.30 -11.89 18.77
CA LEU A 91 19.70 -12.08 18.33
C LEU A 91 20.57 -10.83 18.56
N ALA A 92 19.97 -9.64 18.65
CA ALA A 92 20.67 -8.34 18.71
C ALA A 92 20.36 -7.55 19.98
N ALA A 93 20.98 -7.91 21.09
CA ALA A 93 21.24 -6.97 22.16
C ALA A 93 22.32 -5.92 21.78
N LEU A 94 22.72 -5.80 20.51
CA LEU A 94 23.98 -5.12 20.15
C LEU A 94 23.99 -4.38 18.80
N THR A 95 22.99 -3.53 18.41
CA THR A 95 23.32 -2.48 17.42
C THR A 95 22.24 -1.38 17.28
N PRO A 96 22.63 -0.09 17.18
CA PRO A 96 21.71 1.05 17.03
C PRO A 96 21.16 1.19 15.60
N ARG A 97 19.96 1.77 15.50
CA ARG A 97 19.17 1.94 14.28
C ARG A 97 19.40 3.32 13.68
N ASP A 98 19.57 3.38 12.37
CA ASP A 98 19.72 4.63 11.62
C ASP A 98 18.37 5.06 11.02
N GLU A 99 17.95 6.30 11.25
CA GLU A 99 16.70 6.89 10.75
C GLU A 99 17.02 8.03 9.77
N SER A 100 16.76 7.84 8.49
CA SER A 100 16.95 8.86 7.45
C SER A 100 15.72 9.73 7.27
N ARG A 101 15.83 11.03 7.52
CA ARG A 101 14.84 12.08 7.26
C ARG A 101 15.28 12.96 6.10
N HIS A 102 14.34 13.35 5.21
CA HIS A 102 14.59 14.29 4.12
C HIS A 102 13.73 15.54 4.29
N GLY A 103 14.30 16.70 4.01
CA GLY A 103 13.65 18.01 4.18
C GLY A 103 13.28 18.69 2.85
N GLY A 104 12.37 19.66 2.89
CA GLY A 104 11.91 20.45 1.75
C GLY A 104 10.76 21.44 2.12
N GLY A 105 10.48 22.46 1.31
CA GLY A 105 9.70 23.67 1.55
C GLY A 105 8.21 23.56 1.95
N GLU A 106 7.48 24.69 2.18
CA GLU A 106 6.21 24.74 2.95
C GLU A 106 5.06 23.85 2.42
N ALA A 107 4.77 23.80 1.12
CA ALA A 107 3.82 22.84 0.57
C ALA A 107 4.34 21.39 0.71
N HIS A 108 5.65 21.24 0.70
CA HIS A 108 6.35 20.00 0.98
C HIS A 108 6.31 19.66 2.48
N VAL A 109 6.33 20.65 3.37
CA VAL A 109 6.19 20.48 4.82
C VAL A 109 4.82 19.90 5.20
N LEU A 110 3.74 20.36 4.58
CA LEU A 110 2.41 19.80 4.82
C LEU A 110 2.30 18.37 4.25
N ALA A 111 2.82 18.15 3.04
CA ALA A 111 2.86 16.82 2.43
C ALA A 111 3.71 15.84 3.26
N LEU A 112 4.85 16.29 3.77
CA LEU A 112 5.70 15.54 4.68
C LEU A 112 5.01 15.29 6.03
N ALA A 113 4.34 16.30 6.60
CA ALA A 113 3.60 16.15 7.85
C ALA A 113 2.46 15.12 7.71
N VAL A 114 1.77 15.10 6.57
CA VAL A 114 0.75 14.09 6.26
C VAL A 114 1.41 12.72 6.05
N ALA A 115 2.52 12.64 5.32
CA ALA A 115 3.26 11.41 5.10
C ALA A 115 3.79 10.82 6.41
N ASP A 116 4.40 11.65 7.27
CA ASP A 116 4.84 11.27 8.62
C ASP A 116 3.65 10.81 9.47
N GLY A 117 2.56 11.57 9.46
CA GLY A 117 1.33 11.22 10.18
C GLY A 117 0.75 9.88 9.73
N LEU A 118 0.81 9.59 8.42
CA LEU A 118 0.42 8.29 7.87
C LEU A 118 1.35 7.17 8.35
N GLN A 119 2.66 7.41 8.38
CA GLN A 119 3.65 6.41 8.82
C GLN A 119 3.45 5.99 10.28
N GLU A 120 2.95 6.88 11.12
CA GLU A 120 2.69 6.60 12.53
C GLU A 120 1.32 5.94 12.79
N LEU A 121 0.42 5.89 11.78
CA LEU A 121 -0.84 5.16 11.94
C LEU A 121 -0.61 3.65 12.01
N PRO A 122 -1.42 2.94 12.80
CA PRO A 122 -1.46 1.48 12.72
C PRO A 122 -1.70 1.02 11.29
N PRO A 123 -1.00 -0.01 10.79
CA PRO A 123 -1.06 -0.42 9.37
C PRO A 123 -2.48 -0.64 8.84
N ARG A 124 -3.39 -1.20 9.65
CA ARG A 124 -4.79 -1.42 9.26
C ARG A 124 -5.60 -0.12 9.11
N GLN A 125 -5.29 0.91 9.88
CA GLN A 125 -5.91 2.23 9.75
C GLN A 125 -5.37 2.95 8.51
N ARG A 126 -4.07 2.89 8.29
CA ARG A 126 -3.40 3.43 7.09
C ARG A 126 -3.93 2.78 5.82
N GLN A 127 -4.09 1.44 5.81
CA GLN A 127 -4.64 0.68 4.69
C GLN A 127 -6.01 1.20 4.26
N VAL A 128 -6.98 1.27 5.17
CA VAL A 128 -8.34 1.73 4.81
C VAL A 128 -8.36 3.19 4.40
N LEU A 129 -7.52 4.03 5.00
CA LEU A 129 -7.39 5.44 4.66
C LEU A 129 -6.82 5.64 3.26
N THR A 130 -5.76 4.92 2.89
CA THR A 130 -5.17 4.94 1.56
C THR A 130 -6.16 4.45 0.50
N LEU A 131 -6.87 3.35 0.76
CA LEU A 131 -7.88 2.84 -0.17
C LEU A 131 -9.05 3.80 -0.35
N ARG A 132 -9.50 4.48 0.72
CA ARG A 132 -10.64 5.40 0.66
C ARG A 132 -10.29 6.72 -0.03
N PHE A 133 -9.17 7.36 0.33
CA PHE A 133 -8.86 8.73 -0.07
C PHE A 133 -7.88 8.84 -1.22
N TYR A 134 -7.01 7.87 -1.43
CA TYR A 134 -6.09 7.87 -2.56
C TYR A 134 -6.59 7.00 -3.73
N ALA A 135 -7.09 5.80 -3.44
CA ALA A 135 -7.64 4.92 -4.47
C ALA A 135 -9.13 5.19 -4.76
N ASP A 136 -9.77 6.09 -3.99
CA ASP A 136 -11.18 6.52 -4.11
C ASP A 136 -12.20 5.37 -4.09
N LEU A 137 -11.91 4.32 -3.31
CA LEU A 137 -12.81 3.18 -3.21
C LEU A 137 -13.94 3.44 -2.21
N PRO A 138 -15.19 3.07 -2.55
CA PRO A 138 -16.31 3.08 -1.63
C PRO A 138 -16.09 2.15 -0.43
N VAL A 139 -16.66 2.49 0.74
CA VAL A 139 -16.53 1.68 1.98
C VAL A 139 -16.97 0.23 1.77
N ALA A 140 -18.05 0.00 1.03
CA ALA A 140 -18.55 -1.33 0.74
C ALA A 140 -17.55 -2.16 -0.09
N GLU A 141 -16.90 -1.55 -1.08
CA GLU A 141 -15.86 -2.21 -1.89
C GLU A 141 -14.61 -2.52 -1.05
N ILE A 142 -14.18 -1.58 -0.21
CA ILE A 142 -13.06 -1.82 0.73
C ILE A 142 -13.40 -2.97 1.67
N ALA A 143 -14.61 -3.01 2.21
CA ALA A 143 -15.07 -4.07 3.12
C ALA A 143 -15.02 -5.44 2.44
N THR A 144 -15.57 -5.53 1.23
CA THR A 144 -15.54 -6.75 0.40
C THR A 144 -14.10 -7.17 0.07
N ALA A 145 -13.27 -6.23 -0.41
CA ALA A 145 -11.91 -6.49 -0.83
C ALA A 145 -10.99 -6.93 0.33
N LEU A 146 -11.22 -6.42 1.53
CA LEU A 146 -10.46 -6.76 2.75
C LEU A 146 -11.08 -7.91 3.55
N GLY A 147 -12.26 -8.40 3.18
CA GLY A 147 -12.95 -9.46 3.90
C GLY A 147 -13.36 -9.08 5.32
N VAL A 148 -13.78 -7.83 5.53
CA VAL A 148 -14.20 -7.31 6.85
C VAL A 148 -15.56 -6.61 6.76
N PRO A 149 -16.34 -6.53 7.86
CA PRO A 149 -17.60 -5.78 7.88
C PRO A 149 -17.38 -4.30 7.57
N GLU A 150 -18.34 -3.65 6.89
CA GLU A 150 -18.31 -2.20 6.64
C GLU A 150 -18.14 -1.36 7.91
N GLY A 151 -18.78 -1.77 9.02
CA GLY A 151 -18.61 -1.12 10.32
C GLY A 151 -17.17 -1.11 10.79
N THR A 152 -16.40 -2.16 10.48
CA THR A 152 -14.96 -2.23 10.78
C THR A 152 -14.17 -1.25 9.90
N VAL A 153 -14.52 -1.09 8.63
CA VAL A 153 -13.88 -0.08 7.75
C VAL A 153 -14.19 1.31 8.27
N LYS A 154 -15.46 1.61 8.57
CA LYS A 154 -15.90 2.93 9.09
C LYS A 154 -15.19 3.29 10.40
N SER A 155 -15.10 2.36 11.34
CA SER A 155 -14.42 2.59 12.62
C SER A 155 -12.91 2.82 12.46
N ARG A 156 -12.24 2.06 11.57
CA ARG A 156 -10.82 2.28 11.25
C ARG A 156 -10.58 3.62 10.57
N LEU A 157 -11.44 4.03 9.63
CA LEU A 157 -11.37 5.35 8.98
C LEU A 157 -11.54 6.47 9.99
N HIS A 158 -12.56 6.38 10.86
CA HIS A 158 -12.80 7.38 11.90
C HIS A 158 -11.59 7.51 12.84
N ALA A 159 -11.03 6.39 13.31
CA ALA A 159 -9.85 6.39 14.15
C ALA A 159 -8.61 6.99 13.45
N ALA A 160 -8.40 6.65 12.17
CA ALA A 160 -7.29 7.16 11.38
C ALA A 160 -7.39 8.69 11.18
N VAL A 161 -8.57 9.20 10.77
CA VAL A 161 -8.79 10.63 10.57
C VAL A 161 -8.62 11.40 11.88
N ARG A 162 -9.14 10.88 12.99
CA ARG A 162 -8.97 11.51 14.30
C ARG A 162 -7.50 11.59 14.73
N ALA A 163 -6.74 10.51 14.52
CA ALA A 163 -5.32 10.47 14.84
C ALA A 163 -4.52 11.47 13.99
N LEU A 164 -4.78 11.56 12.69
CA LEU A 164 -4.13 12.53 11.80
C LEU A 164 -4.46 13.97 12.20
N ARG A 165 -5.73 14.28 12.47
CA ARG A 165 -6.13 15.64 12.89
C ARG A 165 -5.42 16.07 14.19
N GLY A 166 -5.35 15.18 15.17
CA GLY A 166 -4.65 15.48 16.42
C GLY A 166 -3.16 15.83 16.22
N ARG A 167 -2.51 15.19 15.26
CA ARG A 167 -1.08 15.41 14.93
C ARG A 167 -0.83 16.68 14.14
N LEU A 168 -1.70 16.99 13.18
CA LEU A 168 -1.60 18.22 12.40
C LEU A 168 -1.79 19.44 13.30
N HIS A 169 -2.74 19.42 14.23
CA HIS A 169 -2.93 20.51 15.20
C HIS A 169 -1.73 20.70 16.15
N THR A 170 -1.04 19.61 16.53
CA THR A 170 0.13 19.70 17.40
C THR A 170 1.34 20.33 16.68
N LYS A 171 1.43 20.21 15.34
CA LYS A 171 2.53 20.82 14.55
C LYS A 171 2.29 22.31 14.20
N GLU A 172 1.04 22.80 14.28
CA GLU A 172 0.71 24.22 14.04
C GLU A 172 0.96 25.11 15.29
N VAL A 173 1.23 24.53 16.45
CA VAL A 173 1.36 25.26 17.74
C VAL A 173 2.85 25.40 18.17
N VAL A 174 3.81 25.05 17.29
CA VAL A 174 5.26 25.21 17.61
C VAL A 174 5.91 26.18 16.57
#